data_6ec8fa946abbb7f4f72ddd51dbaf6dd1
#
_entry.id   6ec8fa946abbb7f4f72ddd51dbaf6dd1
#
_cell.length_a   1.000
_cell.length_b   1.000
_cell.length_c   1.000
_cell.angle_alpha   90.00
_cell.angle_beta   90.00
_cell.angle_gamma   90.00
#
_symmetry.space_group_name_H-M   'P 1'
#
loop_
_entity.id
_entity.type
_entity.pdbx_description
1 polymer ?
#
loop_
_entity_poly.entity_id
_entity_poly.type
_entity_poly.pdbx_seq_one_letter_code
_entity_poly.pdbx_strand_id
1 'polypeptide(L)'
;FNLLYDKLLWPGTKACKKKNLKNFSSLKNLKTKKYPFWRIDTLFSEVKKINLKIIENGGWHFTNIKSPKDLFEKLSNFGHHDEFELSQITIENLQAKIDNREVFYDHFADKSSKSKWDNNFKLKKIDNNLLPIYLNENKEKFKKWFDLN
;
A
#
# COMPACT_ATOMS: atom_id res chain seq x y z
N PHE A 1 -3.56 1.37 12.87
CA PHE A 1 -3.13 2.64 12.22
C PHE A 1 -1.63 2.92 12.41
N ASN A 2 -1.06 2.65 13.54
CA ASN A 2 0.32 2.99 13.91
C ASN A 2 1.37 1.90 13.60
N LEU A 3 1.04 0.98 12.72
CA LEU A 3 1.97 -0.02 12.18
C LEU A 3 2.22 0.25 10.71
N LEU A 4 3.49 0.24 10.30
CA LEU A 4 3.95 0.55 8.96
C LEU A 4 4.86 -0.56 8.43
N TYR A 5 4.70 -0.93 7.16
CA TYR A 5 5.68 -1.68 6.41
C TYR A 5 6.61 -0.69 5.68
N ASP A 6 7.77 -0.43 6.27
CA ASP A 6 8.70 0.62 5.83
C ASP A 6 9.51 0.26 4.56
N LYS A 7 9.51 -1.02 4.16
CA LYS A 7 10.21 -1.47 2.95
C LYS A 7 9.44 -1.19 1.66
N LEU A 8 8.13 -0.89 1.74
CA LEU A 8 7.29 -0.61 0.59
C LEU A 8 6.94 0.86 0.52
N LEU A 9 7.57 1.58 -0.41
CA LEU A 9 7.20 2.96 -0.71
C LEU A 9 5.99 2.96 -1.65
N TRP A 10 4.82 3.33 -1.12
CA TRP A 10 3.61 3.45 -1.91
C TRP A 10 3.63 4.75 -2.73
N PRO A 11 3.45 4.71 -4.07
CA PRO A 11 3.55 5.90 -4.92
C PRO A 11 2.44 6.94 -4.73
N GLY A 12 1.44 6.62 -3.93
CA GLY A 12 0.40 7.56 -3.54
C GLY A 12 -0.56 8.00 -4.65
N THR A 13 -1.30 9.05 -4.35
CA THR A 13 -2.26 9.67 -5.27
C THR A 13 -1.56 10.47 -6.35
N LYS A 14 -2.07 10.40 -7.57
CA LYS A 14 -1.58 11.14 -8.73
C LYS A 14 -2.61 12.17 -9.16
N ALA A 15 -2.18 13.40 -9.40
CA ALA A 15 -3.02 14.48 -9.86
C ALA A 15 -2.36 15.27 -10.98
N CYS A 16 -3.15 15.83 -11.86
CA CYS A 16 -2.68 16.76 -12.90
C CYS A 16 -3.73 17.84 -13.20
N LYS A 17 -3.30 18.93 -13.83
CA LYS A 17 -4.26 19.91 -14.38
C LYS A 17 -5.02 19.27 -15.54
N LYS A 18 -6.32 19.57 -15.69
CA LYS A 18 -7.19 19.02 -16.75
C LYS A 18 -6.55 19.16 -18.15
N LYS A 19 -5.93 20.29 -18.45
CA LYS A 19 -5.26 20.55 -19.74
C LYS A 19 -4.09 19.60 -20.04
N ASN A 20 -3.52 18.95 -19.02
CA ASN A 20 -2.40 18.01 -19.14
C ASN A 20 -2.85 16.54 -19.11
N LEU A 21 -4.15 16.31 -18.88
CA LEU A 21 -4.71 14.97 -18.83
C LEU A 21 -5.01 14.49 -20.25
N LYS A 22 -4.22 13.56 -20.76
CA LYS A 22 -4.50 12.91 -22.04
C LYS A 22 -5.65 11.90 -21.91
N ASN A 23 -5.48 10.96 -20.97
CA ASN A 23 -6.48 9.96 -20.63
C ASN A 23 -6.22 9.45 -19.21
N PHE A 24 -7.18 8.71 -18.65
CA PHE A 24 -7.07 8.16 -17.30
C PHE A 24 -5.91 7.16 -17.16
N SER A 25 -5.68 6.33 -18.18
CA SER A 25 -4.63 5.32 -18.17
C SER A 25 -3.23 5.94 -18.08
N SER A 26 -2.99 7.05 -18.79
CA SER A 26 -1.71 7.77 -18.72
C SER A 26 -1.43 8.32 -17.32
N LEU A 27 -2.45 8.86 -16.64
CA LEU A 27 -2.31 9.33 -15.26
C LEU A 27 -2.10 8.18 -14.28
N LYS A 28 -2.90 7.11 -14.38
CA LYS A 28 -2.78 5.91 -13.54
C LYS A 28 -1.39 5.29 -13.63
N ASN A 29 -0.86 5.15 -14.83
CA ASN A 29 0.41 4.47 -15.10
C ASN A 29 1.63 5.40 -15.05
N LEU A 30 1.44 6.69 -14.74
CA LEU A 30 2.52 7.66 -14.61
C LEU A 30 3.62 7.14 -13.70
N LYS A 31 4.87 7.15 -14.18
CA LYS A 31 6.02 6.72 -13.40
C LYS A 31 6.39 7.79 -12.37
N THR A 32 6.39 7.42 -11.10
CA THR A 32 6.75 8.29 -9.95
C THR A 32 8.27 8.37 -9.78
N LYS A 33 8.95 8.74 -10.85
CA LYS A 33 10.40 8.88 -10.89
C LYS A 33 10.75 10.18 -11.62
N LYS A 34 11.69 10.94 -11.07
CA LYS A 34 12.28 12.10 -11.76
C LYS A 34 13.20 11.61 -12.86
N TYR A 35 13.06 12.19 -14.05
CA TYR A 35 13.91 11.93 -15.20
C TYR A 35 14.76 13.15 -15.50
N PRO A 36 16.04 12.97 -15.84
CA PRO A 36 16.88 14.07 -16.32
C PRO A 36 16.31 14.67 -17.61
N PHE A 37 16.53 15.96 -17.83
CA PHE A 37 15.98 16.69 -18.99
C PHE A 37 16.50 16.19 -20.34
N TRP A 38 17.68 15.58 -20.40
CA TRP A 38 18.28 15.04 -21.64
C TRP A 38 17.71 13.67 -22.07
N ARG A 39 16.81 13.10 -21.31
CA ARG A 39 16.21 11.82 -21.68
C ARG A 39 15.14 12.01 -22.76
N ILE A 40 15.53 11.82 -24.01
CA ILE A 40 14.66 11.99 -25.19
C ILE A 40 13.43 11.07 -25.14
N ASP A 41 13.55 9.87 -24.54
CA ASP A 41 12.44 8.92 -24.41
C ASP A 41 11.25 9.47 -23.60
N THR A 42 11.47 10.50 -22.78
CA THR A 42 10.42 11.15 -22.00
C THR A 42 9.50 12.03 -22.86
N LEU A 43 9.99 12.52 -24.00
CA LEU A 43 9.22 13.36 -24.92
C LEU A 43 8.12 12.54 -25.62
N PHE A 44 8.41 11.29 -25.93
CA PHE A 44 7.50 10.39 -26.62
C PHE A 44 6.69 9.50 -25.67
N SER A 45 7.01 9.50 -24.36
CA SER A 45 6.36 8.67 -23.38
C SER A 45 5.09 9.33 -22.81
N GLU A 46 4.01 8.58 -22.76
CA GLU A 46 2.78 9.03 -22.07
C GLU A 46 2.90 8.96 -20.54
N VAL A 47 3.77 8.05 -20.02
CA VAL A 47 3.87 7.72 -18.60
C VAL A 47 5.15 8.20 -17.94
N LYS A 48 6.13 8.67 -18.68
CA LYS A 48 7.37 9.27 -18.15
C LYS A 48 7.31 10.78 -18.38
N LYS A 49 7.43 11.56 -17.31
CA LYS A 49 7.37 13.03 -17.40
C LYS A 49 8.55 13.67 -16.68
N ILE A 50 9.15 14.67 -17.34
CA ILE A 50 10.26 15.45 -16.74
C ILE A 50 9.70 16.40 -15.65
N ASN A 51 8.59 17.08 -15.95
CA ASN A 51 7.97 18.06 -15.05
C ASN A 51 7.05 17.40 -14.02
N LEU A 52 7.60 16.45 -13.28
CA LEU A 52 6.88 15.76 -12.21
C LEU A 52 7.27 16.35 -10.85
N LYS A 53 6.28 16.88 -10.13
CA LYS A 53 6.44 17.26 -8.73
C LYS A 53 6.10 16.06 -7.85
N ILE A 54 7.08 15.51 -7.17
CA ILE A 54 6.90 14.46 -6.17
C ILE A 54 6.83 15.16 -4.81
N ILE A 55 5.76 14.85 -4.06
CA ILE A 55 5.57 15.31 -2.68
C ILE A 55 5.84 14.10 -1.81
N GLU A 56 7.00 14.09 -1.17
CA GLU A 56 7.38 13.03 -0.23
C GLU A 56 6.54 13.14 1.04
N ASN A 57 6.18 11.99 1.61
CA ASN A 57 5.31 11.92 2.79
C ASN A 57 4.00 12.70 2.65
N GLY A 58 3.48 12.79 1.42
CA GLY A 58 2.29 13.58 1.09
C GLY A 58 0.97 12.97 1.53
N GLY A 59 0.97 11.83 2.23
CA GLY A 59 -0.26 11.18 2.70
C GLY A 59 -0.02 9.80 3.30
N TRP A 60 -1.12 9.13 3.63
CA TRP A 60 -1.16 7.82 4.25
C TRP A 60 -1.94 6.86 3.37
N HIS A 61 -1.50 5.61 3.33
CA HIS A 61 -2.22 4.53 2.68
C HIS A 61 -2.66 3.50 3.73
N PHE A 62 -3.85 3.70 4.27
CA PHE A 62 -4.44 2.77 5.23
C PHE A 62 -5.13 1.63 4.48
N THR A 63 -4.46 0.48 4.46
CA THR A 63 -5.01 -0.75 3.88
C THR A 63 -5.00 -1.86 4.92
N ASN A 64 -5.90 -2.82 4.77
CA ASN A 64 -5.97 -4.00 5.64
C ASN A 64 -6.24 -3.70 7.13
N ILE A 65 -6.80 -2.53 7.46
CA ILE A 65 -7.32 -2.21 8.79
C ILE A 65 -8.71 -2.83 8.88
N LYS A 66 -8.75 -4.11 9.15
CA LYS A 66 -9.96 -4.94 9.14
C LYS A 66 -9.85 -6.04 10.18
N SER A 67 -11.01 -6.60 10.60
CA SER A 67 -11.01 -7.85 11.36
C SER A 67 -10.45 -8.99 10.51
N PRO A 68 -9.94 -10.09 11.12
CA PRO A 68 -9.45 -11.24 10.36
C PRO A 68 -10.48 -11.80 9.39
N LYS A 69 -11.75 -11.83 9.80
CA LYS A 69 -12.88 -12.26 8.95
C LYS A 69 -13.08 -11.34 7.74
N ASP A 70 -13.18 -10.03 7.97
CA ASP A 70 -13.37 -9.05 6.89
C ASP A 70 -12.15 -8.98 5.97
N LEU A 71 -10.96 -9.27 6.52
CA LEU A 71 -9.73 -9.35 5.74
C LEU A 71 -9.72 -10.59 4.84
N PHE A 72 -10.14 -11.74 5.38
CA PHE A 72 -10.29 -12.96 4.62
C PHE A 72 -11.28 -12.77 3.47
N GLU A 73 -12.44 -12.21 3.75
CA GLU A 73 -13.46 -11.89 2.73
C GLU A 73 -12.92 -10.94 1.66
N LYS A 74 -12.19 -9.88 2.08
CA LYS A 74 -11.54 -8.96 1.15
C LYS A 74 -10.56 -9.67 0.23
N LEU A 75 -9.71 -10.55 0.77
CA LEU A 75 -8.66 -11.25 0.02
C LEU A 75 -9.25 -12.31 -0.92
N SER A 76 -10.32 -13.01 -0.51
CA SER A 76 -11.05 -13.96 -1.34
C SER A 76 -11.76 -13.30 -2.53
N ASN A 77 -12.19 -12.04 -2.39
CA ASN A 77 -12.86 -11.27 -3.43
C ASN A 77 -11.95 -10.32 -4.20
N PHE A 78 -10.64 -10.37 -3.97
CA PHE A 78 -9.68 -9.52 -4.62
C PHE A 78 -9.37 -10.00 -6.05
N GLY A 79 -8.93 -9.09 -6.94
CA GLY A 79 -8.61 -9.43 -8.34
C GLY A 79 -7.51 -10.48 -8.58
N HIS A 80 -6.92 -11.00 -7.52
CA HIS A 80 -5.95 -12.11 -7.47
C HIS A 80 -6.41 -13.20 -6.51
N HIS A 81 -7.74 -13.48 -6.47
CA HIS A 81 -8.31 -14.49 -5.58
C HIS A 81 -7.69 -15.89 -5.78
N ASP A 82 -7.38 -16.26 -7.02
CA ASP A 82 -6.72 -17.54 -7.34
C ASP A 82 -5.41 -17.74 -6.55
N GLU A 83 -4.61 -16.67 -6.43
CA GLU A 83 -3.35 -16.72 -5.65
C GLU A 83 -3.62 -16.91 -4.15
N PHE A 84 -4.70 -16.30 -3.65
CA PHE A 84 -5.10 -16.43 -2.27
C PHE A 84 -5.65 -17.82 -1.95
N GLU A 85 -6.49 -18.38 -2.82
CA GLU A 85 -7.01 -19.75 -2.69
C GLU A 85 -5.88 -20.78 -2.68
N LEU A 86 -4.90 -20.65 -3.58
CA LEU A 86 -3.72 -21.53 -3.62
C LEU A 86 -2.87 -21.44 -2.37
N SER A 87 -2.93 -20.34 -1.63
CA SER A 87 -2.17 -20.15 -0.39
C SER A 87 -2.70 -20.98 0.78
N GLN A 88 -3.97 -21.40 0.73
CA GLN A 88 -4.68 -22.11 1.80
C GLN A 88 -4.66 -21.37 3.16
N ILE A 89 -4.55 -20.04 3.12
CA ILE A 89 -4.54 -19.21 4.33
C ILE A 89 -5.94 -19.22 4.95
N THR A 90 -5.98 -19.43 6.26
CA THR A 90 -7.22 -19.43 7.05
C THR A 90 -7.37 -18.11 7.82
N ILE A 91 -8.55 -17.92 8.43
CA ILE A 91 -8.82 -16.77 9.30
C ILE A 91 -7.86 -16.78 10.51
N GLU A 92 -7.57 -17.97 11.06
CA GLU A 92 -6.64 -18.18 12.18
C GLU A 92 -5.21 -17.76 11.79
N ASN A 93 -4.77 -18.08 10.58
CA ASN A 93 -3.47 -17.64 10.06
C ASN A 93 -3.40 -16.11 9.96
N LEU A 94 -4.48 -15.46 9.49
CA LEU A 94 -4.56 -14.01 9.43
C LEU A 94 -4.55 -13.37 10.82
N GLN A 95 -5.26 -13.98 11.79
CA GLN A 95 -5.22 -13.53 13.18
C GLN A 95 -3.81 -13.64 13.76
N ALA A 96 -3.13 -14.77 13.57
CA ALA A 96 -1.76 -14.97 14.03
C ALA A 96 -0.79 -13.92 13.44
N LYS A 97 -0.93 -13.59 12.15
CA LYS A 97 -0.13 -12.52 11.53
C LYS A 97 -0.42 -11.14 12.12
N ILE A 98 -1.66 -10.84 12.47
CA ILE A 98 -2.03 -9.59 13.16
C ILE A 98 -1.38 -9.54 14.54
N ASP A 99 -1.52 -10.60 15.33
CA ASP A 99 -0.98 -10.68 16.70
C ASP A 99 0.55 -10.57 16.71
N ASN A 100 1.18 -11.15 15.70
CA ASN A 100 2.63 -11.09 15.49
C ASN A 100 3.12 -9.81 14.80
N ARG A 101 2.23 -8.88 14.43
CA ARG A 101 2.56 -7.66 13.66
C ARG A 101 3.28 -7.97 12.35
N GLU A 102 2.78 -8.96 11.62
CA GLU A 102 3.38 -9.41 10.37
C GLU A 102 2.66 -8.86 9.16
N VAL A 103 3.40 -8.72 8.06
CA VAL A 103 2.84 -8.41 6.75
C VAL A 103 2.07 -9.62 6.23
N PHE A 104 0.88 -9.41 5.66
CA PHE A 104 0.04 -10.52 5.21
C PHE A 104 0.65 -11.30 4.06
N TYR A 105 1.28 -10.59 3.12
CA TYR A 105 1.95 -11.22 1.96
C TYR A 105 3.17 -10.40 1.54
N ASP A 106 4.13 -11.06 0.91
CA ASP A 106 5.31 -10.40 0.35
C ASP A 106 4.94 -9.63 -0.92
N HIS A 107 5.09 -8.31 -0.88
CA HIS A 107 4.81 -7.42 -2.00
C HIS A 107 5.82 -7.54 -3.15
N PHE A 108 6.97 -8.16 -2.92
CA PHE A 108 8.06 -8.30 -3.87
C PHE A 108 8.13 -9.70 -4.48
N ALA A 109 7.43 -10.68 -3.90
CA ALA A 109 7.39 -12.03 -4.42
C ALA A 109 6.56 -12.11 -5.70
N ASP A 110 6.95 -13.04 -6.57
CA ASP A 110 6.18 -13.34 -7.77
C ASP A 110 4.77 -13.82 -7.42
N LYS A 111 3.81 -13.47 -8.28
CA LYS A 111 2.39 -13.75 -8.07
C LYS A 111 2.10 -15.25 -7.86
N SER A 112 2.82 -16.11 -8.57
CA SER A 112 2.67 -17.56 -8.52
C SER A 112 3.47 -18.23 -7.40
N SER A 113 4.25 -17.47 -6.62
CA SER A 113 5.09 -18.04 -5.58
C SER A 113 4.30 -18.36 -4.32
N LYS A 114 4.34 -19.61 -3.85
CA LYS A 114 3.79 -20.01 -2.54
C LYS A 114 4.41 -19.21 -1.40
N SER A 115 5.69 -18.83 -1.52
CA SER A 115 6.43 -18.04 -0.52
C SER A 115 5.87 -16.63 -0.35
N LYS A 116 5.04 -16.15 -1.27
CA LYS A 116 4.40 -14.84 -1.16
C LYS A 116 3.58 -14.69 0.12
N TRP A 117 2.88 -15.74 0.52
CA TRP A 117 2.00 -15.75 1.68
C TRP A 117 2.69 -16.31 2.94
N ASP A 118 3.75 -17.08 2.74
CA ASP A 118 4.58 -17.65 3.81
C ASP A 118 5.78 -16.74 4.08
N ASN A 119 5.51 -15.62 4.70
CA ASN A 119 6.52 -14.65 5.13
C ASN A 119 6.31 -14.25 6.59
N ASN A 120 7.37 -13.78 7.22
CA ASN A 120 7.40 -13.31 8.61
C ASN A 120 7.89 -11.87 8.72
N PHE A 121 7.73 -11.07 7.66
CA PHE A 121 8.14 -9.67 7.68
C PHE A 121 7.35 -8.88 8.71
N LYS A 122 8.05 -8.20 9.60
CA LYS A 122 7.43 -7.44 10.69
C LYS A 122 7.05 -6.03 10.25
N LEU A 123 5.92 -5.58 10.77
CA LEU A 123 5.51 -4.19 10.72
C LEU A 123 6.25 -3.41 11.80
N LYS A 124 6.61 -2.18 11.49
CA LYS A 124 7.27 -1.25 12.41
C LYS A 124 6.24 -0.34 13.05
N LYS A 125 6.31 -0.19 14.37
CA LYS A 125 5.52 0.80 15.07
C LYS A 125 6.06 2.20 14.77
N ILE A 126 5.17 3.11 14.42
CA ILE A 126 5.51 4.51 14.13
C ILE A 126 4.95 5.43 15.22
N ASP A 127 5.58 6.59 15.38
CA ASP A 127 5.09 7.62 16.26
C ASP A 127 3.70 8.10 15.81
N ASN A 128 2.79 8.19 16.76
CA ASN A 128 1.44 8.69 16.50
C ASN A 128 1.42 10.12 15.95
N ASN A 129 2.44 10.94 16.25
CA ASN A 129 2.58 12.29 15.70
C ASN A 129 2.74 12.31 14.17
N LEU A 130 3.14 11.18 13.57
CA LEU A 130 3.22 11.01 12.13
C LEU A 130 1.87 10.66 11.49
N LEU A 131 0.84 10.38 12.29
CA LEU A 131 -0.49 10.07 11.80
C LEU A 131 -1.31 11.34 11.48
N PRO A 132 -2.37 11.24 10.68
CA PRO A 132 -3.30 12.34 10.47
C PRO A 132 -3.77 12.93 11.79
N ILE A 133 -3.83 14.27 11.87
CA ILE A 133 -4.30 14.99 13.06
C ILE A 133 -5.64 14.45 13.55
N TYR A 134 -6.58 14.21 12.63
CA TYR A 134 -7.89 13.67 12.95
C TYR A 134 -7.83 12.31 13.70
N LEU A 135 -6.90 11.42 13.33
CA LEU A 135 -6.74 10.15 14.04
C LEU A 135 -6.18 10.35 15.45
N ASN A 136 -5.28 11.31 15.62
CA ASN A 136 -4.71 11.64 16.91
C ASN A 136 -5.73 12.27 17.86
N GLU A 137 -6.57 13.15 17.37
CA GLU A 137 -7.62 13.80 18.14
C GLU A 137 -8.78 12.85 18.49
N ASN A 138 -8.97 11.79 17.72
CA ASN A 138 -10.08 10.84 17.88
C ASN A 138 -9.60 9.41 18.23
N LYS A 139 -8.49 9.25 18.95
CA LYS A 139 -7.89 7.94 19.26
C LYS A 139 -8.88 6.98 19.92
N GLU A 140 -9.68 7.44 20.85
CA GLU A 140 -10.65 6.59 21.56
C GLU A 140 -11.68 5.98 20.61
N LYS A 141 -12.14 6.75 19.60
CA LYS A 141 -13.05 6.26 18.56
C LYS A 141 -12.45 5.12 17.73
N PHE A 142 -11.13 5.14 17.52
CA PHE A 142 -10.41 4.21 16.67
C PHE A 142 -9.51 3.24 17.47
N LYS A 143 -9.65 3.19 18.79
CA LYS A 143 -8.79 2.44 19.72
C LYS A 143 -8.53 1.00 19.29
N LYS A 144 -9.58 0.29 18.84
CA LYS A 144 -9.46 -1.11 18.37
C LYS A 144 -8.53 -1.32 17.16
N TRP A 145 -8.17 -0.25 16.47
CA TRP A 145 -7.32 -0.28 15.28
C TRP A 145 -5.91 0.24 15.51
N PHE A 146 -5.60 0.59 16.74
CA PHE A 146 -4.25 0.96 17.16
C PHE A 146 -3.58 -0.22 17.84
N ASP A 147 -2.30 -0.38 17.58
CA ASP A 147 -1.45 -1.22 18.40
C ASP A 147 -1.09 -0.48 19.68
N LEU A 148 -1.60 -0.97 20.80
CA LEU A 148 -1.43 -0.35 22.12
C LEU A 148 -0.25 -0.91 22.90
N ASN A 149 0.36 -2.04 22.42
CA ASN A 149 1.46 -2.72 23.11
C ASN A 149 2.82 -2.15 22.71
#